data_d0f1cce160c00a2b16115426f68302e3
#
_entry.id   d0f1cce160c00a2b16115426f68302e3
#
_cell.length_a   1.000
_cell.length_b   1.000
_cell.length_c   1.000
_cell.angle_alpha   90.00
_cell.angle_beta   90.00
_cell.angle_gamma   90.00
#
_symmetry.space_group_name_H-M   'P 1'
#
loop_
_entity.id
_entity.type
_entity.pdbx_description
1 polymer ?
#
loop_
_entity_poly.entity_id
_entity_poly.type
_entity_poly.pdbx_seq_one_letter_code
_entity_poly.pdbx_strand_id
1 'polypeptide(L)'
;MTSRELTALMQRSTVECHKALVKEYGRYVYAIVYNKLRGCGTSEDIEECVSDVFADMFMKCQLDLSLENDIKYLIGTIAKRKAIDYFRSLCAKSSHIAETDEDDFRELVSDFSVDEHVDRSELRRVLLDKIDELGEPDSTILIQKFYYNRNSKEIAESVSMTAVAVRQRCARAMDKLRTKLVEIGMGR
;
A
#
# COMPACT_ATOMS: atom_id res chain seq x y z
N MET A 1 -15.05 7.89 -8.19
CA MET A 1 -16.02 8.70 -7.39
C MET A 1 -15.28 9.91 -6.84
N THR A 2 -15.80 11.13 -7.06
CA THR A 2 -15.21 12.38 -6.57
C THR A 2 -15.70 12.69 -5.15
N SER A 3 -14.97 13.57 -4.41
CA SER A 3 -15.40 14.01 -3.08
C SER A 3 -16.78 14.69 -3.10
N ARG A 4 -17.09 15.43 -4.17
CA ARG A 4 -18.40 16.08 -4.34
C ARG A 4 -19.54 15.06 -4.54
N GLU A 5 -19.32 14.03 -5.31
CA GLU A 5 -20.30 12.93 -5.49
C GLU A 5 -20.52 12.18 -4.18
N LEU A 6 -19.45 11.92 -3.41
CA LEU A 6 -19.54 11.28 -2.11
C LEU A 6 -20.37 12.11 -1.13
N THR A 7 -20.11 13.42 -1.05
CA THR A 7 -20.84 14.34 -0.17
C THR A 7 -22.32 14.39 -0.55
N ALA A 8 -22.63 14.49 -1.84
CA ALA A 8 -24.02 14.49 -2.32
C ALA A 8 -24.75 13.17 -2.00
N LEU A 9 -24.08 12.02 -2.17
CA LEU A 9 -24.63 10.71 -1.79
C LEU A 9 -24.84 10.61 -0.27
N MET A 10 -23.88 11.09 0.53
CA MET A 10 -23.97 11.06 1.98
C MET A 10 -25.15 11.88 2.51
N GLN A 11 -25.39 13.07 1.93
CA GLN A 11 -26.53 13.91 2.28
C GLN A 11 -27.89 13.28 1.91
N ARG A 12 -27.92 12.48 0.83
CA ARG A 12 -29.13 11.82 0.35
C ARG A 12 -29.43 10.51 1.09
N SER A 13 -28.42 9.65 1.24
CA SER A 13 -28.55 8.37 1.93
C SER A 13 -27.19 7.81 2.32
N THR A 14 -26.96 7.71 3.62
CA THR A 14 -25.74 7.10 4.18
C THR A 14 -25.54 5.67 3.68
N VAL A 15 -26.64 4.89 3.58
CA VAL A 15 -26.58 3.49 3.11
C VAL A 15 -26.15 3.40 1.64
N GLU A 16 -26.66 4.27 0.78
CA GLU A 16 -26.27 4.30 -0.64
C GLU A 16 -24.82 4.75 -0.79
N CYS A 17 -24.38 5.71 0.01
CA CYS A 17 -22.99 6.15 0.04
C CYS A 17 -22.05 5.02 0.44
N HIS A 18 -22.36 4.26 1.48
CA HIS A 18 -21.56 3.11 1.91
C HIS A 18 -21.50 2.03 0.82
N LYS A 19 -22.63 1.68 0.20
CA LYS A 19 -22.68 0.71 -0.90
C LYS A 19 -21.82 1.16 -2.08
N ALA A 20 -21.88 2.45 -2.44
CA ALA A 20 -21.10 3.01 -3.54
C ALA A 20 -19.58 2.94 -3.24
N LEU A 21 -19.15 3.29 -2.02
CA LEU A 21 -17.76 3.19 -1.60
C LEU A 21 -17.23 1.75 -1.66
N VAL A 22 -17.99 0.79 -1.12
CA VAL A 22 -17.60 -0.63 -1.14
C VAL A 22 -17.53 -1.14 -2.58
N LYS A 23 -18.51 -0.80 -3.43
CA LYS A 23 -18.53 -1.19 -4.85
C LYS A 23 -17.33 -0.65 -5.62
N GLU A 24 -16.98 0.62 -5.39
CA GLU A 24 -15.90 1.31 -6.11
C GLU A 24 -14.52 0.87 -5.64
N TYR A 25 -14.31 0.79 -4.32
CA TYR A 25 -12.97 0.60 -3.74
C TYR A 25 -12.74 -0.78 -3.12
N GLY A 26 -13.75 -1.67 -3.07
CA GLY A 26 -13.63 -2.98 -2.41
C GLY A 26 -12.47 -3.82 -2.92
N ARG A 27 -12.31 -3.92 -4.24
CA ARG A 27 -11.19 -4.67 -4.84
C ARG A 27 -9.83 -4.05 -4.53
N TYR A 28 -9.76 -2.73 -4.48
CA TYR A 28 -8.52 -2.01 -4.18
C TYR A 28 -8.11 -2.22 -2.71
N VAL A 29 -9.05 -2.07 -1.78
CA VAL A 29 -8.83 -2.32 -0.34
C VAL A 29 -8.43 -3.79 -0.12
N TYR A 30 -9.19 -4.73 -0.70
CA TYR A 30 -8.89 -6.15 -0.59
C TYR A 30 -7.47 -6.48 -1.08
N ALA A 31 -7.04 -5.92 -2.19
CA ALA A 31 -5.69 -6.15 -2.72
C ALA A 31 -4.59 -5.67 -1.77
N ILE A 32 -4.78 -4.50 -1.13
CA ILE A 32 -3.82 -3.97 -0.13
C ILE A 32 -3.74 -4.91 1.08
N VAL A 33 -4.89 -5.27 1.65
CA VAL A 33 -4.98 -6.12 2.84
C VAL A 33 -4.45 -7.52 2.54
N TYR A 34 -4.90 -8.15 1.44
CA TYR A 34 -4.46 -9.46 1.02
C TYR A 34 -2.94 -9.52 0.85
N ASN A 35 -2.34 -8.58 0.13
CA ASN A 35 -0.89 -8.56 -0.09
C ASN A 35 -0.11 -8.46 1.23
N LYS A 36 -0.68 -7.84 2.26
CA LYS A 36 -0.03 -7.72 3.56
C LYS A 36 -0.24 -8.94 4.45
N LEU A 37 -1.44 -9.54 4.45
CA LEU A 37 -1.82 -10.59 5.41
C LEU A 37 -1.68 -12.02 4.86
N ARG A 38 -1.60 -12.24 3.54
CA ARG A 38 -1.58 -13.59 2.91
C ARG A 38 -0.53 -14.55 3.46
N GLY A 39 0.52 -14.04 4.11
CA GLY A 39 1.60 -14.86 4.68
C GLY A 39 1.44 -15.19 6.16
N CYS A 40 0.44 -14.61 6.85
CA CYS A 40 0.27 -14.76 8.30
C CYS A 40 -1.19 -14.81 8.76
N GLY A 41 -2.14 -14.39 7.93
CA GLY A 41 -3.57 -14.35 8.24
C GLY A 41 -4.36 -15.41 7.47
N THR A 42 -5.54 -15.73 7.99
CA THR A 42 -6.57 -16.54 7.34
C THR A 42 -7.43 -15.71 6.39
N SER A 43 -8.33 -16.34 5.64
CA SER A 43 -9.32 -15.63 4.82
C SER A 43 -10.22 -14.74 5.68
N GLU A 44 -10.62 -15.25 6.87
CA GLU A 44 -11.43 -14.52 7.83
C GLU A 44 -10.71 -13.27 8.34
N ASP A 45 -9.43 -13.35 8.70
CA ASP A 45 -8.63 -12.19 9.13
C ASP A 45 -8.55 -11.11 8.04
N ILE A 46 -8.45 -11.54 6.76
CA ILE A 46 -8.42 -10.61 5.63
C ILE A 46 -9.76 -9.91 5.45
N GLU A 47 -10.87 -10.67 5.49
CA GLU A 47 -12.24 -10.13 5.36
C GLU A 47 -12.60 -9.20 6.52
N GLU A 48 -12.21 -9.57 7.76
CA GLU A 48 -12.39 -8.73 8.94
C GLU A 48 -11.61 -7.41 8.79
N CYS A 49 -10.35 -7.47 8.41
CA CYS A 49 -9.53 -6.28 8.18
C CYS A 49 -10.13 -5.38 7.08
N VAL A 50 -10.62 -5.95 5.98
CA VAL A 50 -11.29 -5.18 4.91
C VAL A 50 -12.55 -4.50 5.44
N SER A 51 -13.35 -5.20 6.23
CA SER A 51 -14.56 -4.64 6.86
C SER A 51 -14.24 -3.48 7.79
N ASP A 52 -13.20 -3.62 8.59
CA ASP A 52 -12.67 -2.59 9.49
C ASP A 52 -12.19 -1.33 8.75
N VAL A 53 -11.53 -1.51 7.58
CA VAL A 53 -11.12 -0.38 6.74
C VAL A 53 -12.32 0.44 6.30
N PHE A 54 -13.41 -0.21 5.88
CA PHE A 54 -14.62 0.49 5.47
C PHE A 54 -15.33 1.12 6.65
N ALA A 55 -15.37 0.48 7.83
CA ALA A 55 -15.93 1.06 9.05
C ALA A 55 -15.19 2.36 9.43
N ASP A 56 -13.85 2.36 9.44
CA ASP A 56 -13.04 3.56 9.72
C ASP A 56 -13.28 4.65 8.66
N MET A 57 -13.40 4.27 7.39
CA MET A 57 -13.69 5.22 6.32
C MET A 57 -15.05 5.87 6.50
N PHE A 58 -16.08 5.10 6.87
CA PHE A 58 -17.43 5.61 7.11
C PHE A 58 -17.49 6.57 8.30
N MET A 59 -16.78 6.25 9.38
CA MET A 59 -16.66 7.13 10.53
C MET A 59 -16.02 8.47 10.15
N LYS A 60 -14.95 8.45 9.36
CA LYS A 60 -14.30 9.67 8.88
C LYS A 60 -15.18 10.50 7.95
N CYS A 61 -15.89 9.85 7.03
CA CYS A 61 -16.84 10.55 6.15
C CYS A 61 -17.99 11.23 6.92
N GLN A 62 -18.39 10.69 8.08
CA GLN A 62 -19.42 11.31 8.93
C GLN A 62 -18.90 12.52 9.71
N LEU A 63 -17.61 12.50 10.09
CA LEU A 63 -17.01 13.55 10.92
C LEU A 63 -16.51 14.75 10.10
N ASP A 64 -16.10 14.53 8.87
CA ASP A 64 -15.52 15.57 8.01
C ASP A 64 -16.02 15.43 6.57
N LEU A 65 -17.04 16.21 6.23
CA LEU A 65 -17.60 16.30 4.88
C LEU A 65 -16.76 17.19 3.94
N SER A 66 -15.77 17.90 4.48
CA SER A 66 -14.86 18.78 3.72
C SER A 66 -13.64 18.04 3.15
N LEU A 67 -13.81 16.76 2.80
CA LEU A 67 -12.74 15.97 2.18
C LEU A 67 -12.36 16.57 0.81
N GLU A 68 -11.48 17.56 0.82
CA GLU A 68 -10.81 18.09 -0.38
C GLU A 68 -9.81 17.08 -0.97
N ASN A 69 -9.46 16.05 -0.19
CA ASN A 69 -8.49 15.04 -0.56
C ASN A 69 -9.10 13.93 -1.42
N ASP A 70 -8.29 13.34 -2.28
CA ASP A 70 -8.64 12.16 -3.07
C ASP A 70 -9.09 11.01 -2.14
N ILE A 71 -10.35 10.60 -2.28
CA ILE A 71 -10.98 9.51 -1.52
C ILE A 71 -10.17 8.23 -1.64
N LYS A 72 -9.60 7.96 -2.83
CA LYS A 72 -8.79 6.78 -3.07
C LYS A 72 -7.49 6.80 -2.27
N TYR A 73 -6.85 7.98 -2.17
CA TYR A 73 -5.67 8.15 -1.33
C TYR A 73 -6.01 7.93 0.15
N LEU A 74 -7.12 8.51 0.63
CA LEU A 74 -7.55 8.38 2.01
C LEU A 74 -7.85 6.92 2.38
N ILE A 75 -8.68 6.24 1.58
CA ILE A 75 -9.03 4.84 1.84
C ILE A 75 -7.82 3.90 1.72
N GLY A 76 -6.91 4.19 0.78
CA GLY A 76 -5.65 3.46 0.64
C GLY A 76 -4.75 3.61 1.86
N THR A 77 -4.67 4.81 2.44
CA THR A 77 -3.92 5.08 3.67
C THR A 77 -4.52 4.34 4.87
N ILE A 78 -5.85 4.36 5.01
CA ILE A 78 -6.56 3.62 6.07
C ILE A 78 -6.29 2.11 5.91
N ALA A 79 -6.43 1.58 4.68
CA ALA A 79 -6.22 0.16 4.40
C ALA A 79 -4.80 -0.30 4.74
N LYS A 80 -3.79 0.49 4.38
CA LYS A 80 -2.39 0.19 4.72
C LYS A 80 -2.16 0.16 6.23
N ARG A 81 -2.65 1.16 6.96
CA ARG A 81 -2.51 1.22 8.42
C ARG A 81 -3.19 0.04 9.11
N LYS A 82 -4.45 -0.23 8.78
CA LYS A 82 -5.19 -1.38 9.33
C LYS A 82 -4.49 -2.71 9.04
N ALA A 83 -4.09 -2.94 7.80
CA ALA A 83 -3.38 -4.17 7.43
C ALA A 83 -2.06 -4.36 8.21
N ILE A 84 -1.34 -3.27 8.53
CA ILE A 84 -0.15 -3.29 9.37
C ILE A 84 -0.51 -3.67 10.81
N ASP A 85 -1.55 -3.08 11.38
CA ASP A 85 -1.97 -3.35 12.76
C ASP A 85 -2.44 -4.80 12.92
N TYR A 86 -3.22 -5.31 11.96
CA TYR A 86 -3.60 -6.73 11.90
C TYR A 86 -2.38 -7.64 11.79
N PHE A 87 -1.45 -7.33 10.89
CA PHE A 87 -0.21 -8.09 10.74
C PHE A 87 0.57 -8.17 12.05
N ARG A 88 0.75 -7.04 12.75
CA ARG A 88 1.43 -7.01 14.06
C ARG A 88 0.69 -7.84 15.10
N SER A 89 -0.63 -7.76 15.16
CA SER A 89 -1.46 -8.55 16.07
C SER A 89 -1.34 -10.05 15.80
N LEU A 90 -1.41 -10.46 14.52
CA LEU A 90 -1.30 -11.86 14.12
C LEU A 90 0.11 -12.42 14.41
N CYS A 91 1.16 -11.66 14.11
CA CYS A 91 2.54 -12.05 14.42
C CYS A 91 2.79 -12.15 15.93
N ALA A 92 2.18 -11.30 16.75
CA ALA A 92 2.28 -11.38 18.22
C ALA A 92 1.55 -12.60 18.80
N LYS A 93 0.47 -13.06 18.16
CA LYS A 93 -0.28 -14.25 18.55
C LYS A 93 0.41 -15.55 18.14
N SER A 94 1.10 -15.56 17.02
CA SER A 94 1.90 -16.69 16.59
C SER A 94 3.26 -16.61 17.28
N SER A 95 3.60 -17.59 18.14
CA SER A 95 4.87 -17.66 18.88
C SER A 95 6.13 -17.79 17.99
N HIS A 96 5.99 -17.69 16.69
CA HIS A 96 7.07 -17.53 15.73
C HIS A 96 7.26 -16.04 15.46
N ILE A 97 8.09 -15.42 16.31
CA ILE A 97 8.67 -14.10 16.10
C ILE A 97 9.48 -14.13 14.80
N ALA A 98 8.83 -13.81 13.69
CA ALA A 98 9.55 -13.17 12.63
C ALA A 98 9.88 -11.77 13.16
N GLU A 99 11.17 -11.49 13.44
CA GLU A 99 11.66 -10.14 13.67
C GLU A 99 11.22 -9.29 12.47
N THR A 100 10.09 -8.63 12.64
CA THR A 100 9.54 -7.73 11.63
C THR A 100 10.30 -6.45 11.80
N ASP A 101 11.13 -6.12 10.82
CA ASP A 101 11.88 -4.87 10.79
C ASP A 101 10.92 -3.69 10.89
N GLU A 102 10.91 -3.01 12.02
CA GLU A 102 10.10 -1.80 12.26
C GLU A 102 10.43 -0.68 11.27
N ASP A 103 11.63 -0.67 10.72
CA ASP A 103 12.08 0.30 9.71
C ASP A 103 11.38 0.13 8.34
N ASP A 104 10.86 -1.06 8.02
CA ASP A 104 10.14 -1.30 6.76
C ASP A 104 8.80 -0.55 6.65
N PHE A 105 8.31 0.02 7.76
CA PHE A 105 7.00 0.66 7.82
C PHE A 105 7.02 2.19 7.66
N ARG A 106 8.12 2.85 7.91
CA ARG A 106 8.21 4.32 7.78
C ARG A 106 8.20 4.78 6.33
N GLU A 107 8.69 3.98 5.40
CA GLU A 107 8.83 4.35 3.99
C GLU A 107 7.55 4.21 3.14
N LEU A 108 6.57 3.37 3.57
CA LEU A 108 5.33 3.15 2.83
C LEU A 108 4.29 4.28 2.97
N VAL A 109 4.54 5.28 3.79
CA VAL A 109 3.62 6.42 4.05
C VAL A 109 4.00 7.67 3.24
N SER A 110 5.09 7.66 2.48
CA SER A 110 5.48 8.82 1.68
C SER A 110 4.68 8.91 0.39
N ASP A 111 3.99 10.00 0.25
CA ASP A 111 3.30 10.62 -0.86
C ASP A 111 3.62 10.07 -2.27
N PHE A 112 2.78 9.19 -2.76
CA PHE A 112 2.58 9.00 -4.20
C PHE A 112 1.18 9.50 -4.57
N SER A 113 1.03 10.78 -4.79
CA SER A 113 -0.11 11.31 -5.52
C SER A 113 0.18 11.15 -7.02
N VAL A 114 -0.44 10.19 -7.65
CA VAL A 114 -0.42 10.04 -9.11
C VAL A 114 -1.57 10.86 -9.66
N ASP A 115 -1.28 11.87 -10.46
CA ASP A 115 -2.26 12.61 -11.24
C ASP A 115 -3.12 11.66 -12.08
N GLU A 116 -4.44 11.82 -12.06
CA GLU A 116 -5.45 10.89 -12.61
C GLU A 116 -5.44 10.75 -14.15
N HIS A 117 -4.54 11.41 -14.87
CA HIS A 117 -4.53 11.44 -16.35
C HIS A 117 -3.46 10.58 -17.02
N VAL A 118 -2.61 9.89 -16.25
CA VAL A 118 -1.64 8.98 -16.85
C VAL A 118 -2.25 7.59 -16.97
N ASP A 119 -2.26 7.02 -18.17
CA ASP A 119 -2.67 5.65 -18.40
C ASP A 119 -1.87 4.71 -17.47
N ARG A 120 -2.58 4.00 -16.58
CA ARG A 120 -1.95 3.11 -15.59
C ARG A 120 -1.02 2.07 -16.19
N SER A 121 -1.26 1.70 -17.44
CA SER A 121 -0.41 0.76 -18.19
C SER A 121 0.93 1.40 -18.54
N GLU A 122 0.92 2.65 -18.98
CA GLU A 122 2.11 3.41 -19.31
C GLU A 122 2.93 3.76 -18.07
N LEU A 123 2.26 4.24 -17.00
CA LEU A 123 2.91 4.48 -15.72
C LEU A 123 3.60 3.23 -15.17
N ARG A 124 2.93 2.08 -15.22
CA ARG A 124 3.50 0.81 -14.79
C ARG A 124 4.73 0.43 -15.62
N ARG A 125 4.67 0.62 -16.95
CA ARG A 125 5.79 0.34 -17.83
C ARG A 125 6.97 1.23 -17.50
N VAL A 126 6.76 2.54 -17.41
CA VAL A 126 7.81 3.50 -17.05
C VAL A 126 8.43 3.18 -15.69
N LEU A 127 7.62 2.83 -14.69
CA LEU A 127 8.13 2.46 -13.36
C LEU A 127 8.99 1.20 -13.42
N LEU A 128 8.56 0.16 -14.15
CA LEU A 128 9.34 -1.07 -14.30
C LEU A 128 10.63 -0.82 -15.06
N ASP A 129 10.61 -0.02 -16.12
CA ASP A 129 11.81 0.38 -16.87
C ASP A 129 12.81 1.12 -15.95
N LYS A 130 12.32 2.03 -15.09
CA LYS A 130 13.18 2.75 -14.14
C LYS A 130 13.74 1.86 -13.02
N ILE A 131 12.99 0.84 -12.61
CA ILE A 131 13.48 -0.18 -11.67
C ILE A 131 14.57 -1.03 -12.35
N ASP A 132 14.38 -1.44 -13.60
CA ASP A 132 15.36 -2.23 -14.35
C ASP A 132 16.67 -1.47 -14.58
N GLU A 133 16.60 -0.16 -14.83
CA GLU A 133 17.77 0.73 -14.93
C GLU A 133 18.62 0.80 -13.65
N LEU A 134 18.11 0.37 -12.49
CA LEU A 134 18.92 0.32 -11.26
C LEU A 134 19.95 -0.81 -11.28
N GLY A 135 19.71 -1.83 -12.13
CA GLY A 135 20.54 -3.01 -12.24
C GLY A 135 20.42 -3.96 -11.05
N GLU A 136 21.02 -5.14 -11.22
CA GLU A 136 21.04 -6.17 -10.20
C GLU A 136 22.06 -5.84 -9.08
N PRO A 137 21.78 -6.21 -7.84
CA PRO A 137 20.56 -6.83 -7.31
C PRO A 137 19.48 -5.82 -6.86
N ASP A 138 19.63 -4.51 -7.11
CA ASP A 138 18.75 -3.46 -6.62
C ASP A 138 17.34 -3.62 -7.21
N SER A 139 17.23 -3.89 -8.51
CA SER A 139 15.96 -4.14 -9.20
C SER A 139 15.23 -5.36 -8.63
N THR A 140 15.93 -6.49 -8.48
CA THR A 140 15.37 -7.70 -7.86
C THR A 140 14.90 -7.46 -6.44
N ILE A 141 15.67 -6.75 -5.61
CA ILE A 141 15.29 -6.43 -4.22
C ILE A 141 13.99 -5.62 -4.18
N LEU A 142 13.87 -4.57 -5.01
CA LEU A 142 12.66 -3.75 -5.05
C LEU A 142 11.45 -4.55 -5.54
N ILE A 143 11.57 -5.32 -6.61
CA ILE A 143 10.49 -6.14 -7.14
C ILE A 143 10.04 -7.17 -6.09
N GLN A 144 10.96 -7.88 -5.47
CA GLN A 144 10.61 -8.89 -4.48
C GLN A 144 9.96 -8.28 -3.24
N LYS A 145 10.45 -7.12 -2.79
CA LYS A 145 9.90 -6.45 -1.62
C LYS A 145 8.52 -5.85 -1.89
N PHE A 146 8.37 -5.07 -2.94
CA PHE A 146 7.16 -4.26 -3.15
C PHE A 146 6.09 -4.95 -4.01
N TYR A 147 6.49 -5.80 -4.94
CA TYR A 147 5.54 -6.53 -5.78
C TYR A 147 5.16 -7.90 -5.19
N TYR A 148 6.16 -8.68 -4.73
CA TYR A 148 5.93 -10.00 -4.15
C TYR A 148 5.74 -9.98 -2.63
N ASN A 149 5.89 -8.83 -1.98
CA ASN A 149 5.76 -8.64 -0.52
C ASN A 149 6.63 -9.61 0.30
N ARG A 150 7.85 -9.89 -0.18
CA ARG A 150 8.81 -10.73 0.53
C ARG A 150 9.52 -9.94 1.62
N ASN A 151 9.82 -10.60 2.75
CA ASN A 151 10.60 -10.01 3.81
C ASN A 151 12.10 -10.03 3.48
N SER A 152 12.91 -9.25 4.22
CA SER A 152 14.34 -9.11 3.94
C SER A 152 15.13 -10.41 4.09
N LYS A 153 14.67 -11.38 4.92
CA LYS A 153 15.32 -12.70 5.06
C LYS A 153 15.09 -13.55 3.81
N GLU A 154 13.84 -13.59 3.31
CA GLU A 154 13.50 -14.32 2.07
C GLU A 154 14.20 -13.73 0.84
N ILE A 155 14.33 -12.39 0.78
CA ILE A 155 15.05 -11.73 -0.31
C ILE A 155 16.55 -12.03 -0.22
N ALA A 156 17.11 -12.03 0.99
CA ALA A 156 18.52 -12.30 1.24
C ALA A 156 18.97 -13.66 0.66
N GLU A 157 18.14 -14.69 0.83
CA GLU A 157 18.38 -16.02 0.26
C GLU A 157 18.44 -15.99 -1.27
N SER A 158 17.52 -15.23 -1.91
CA SER A 158 17.43 -15.17 -3.37
C SER A 158 18.56 -14.37 -4.03
N VAL A 159 19.12 -13.36 -3.32
CA VAL A 159 20.19 -12.50 -3.83
C VAL A 159 21.56 -12.81 -3.22
N SER A 160 21.68 -13.89 -2.45
CA SER A 160 22.94 -14.31 -1.78
C SER A 160 23.58 -13.20 -0.93
N MET A 161 22.75 -12.51 -0.14
CA MET A 161 23.18 -11.41 0.73
C MET A 161 22.70 -11.65 2.18
N THR A 162 23.14 -10.80 3.12
CA THR A 162 22.55 -10.80 4.46
C THR A 162 21.26 -9.95 4.48
N ALA A 163 20.33 -10.25 5.39
CA ALA A 163 19.09 -9.47 5.53
C ALA A 163 19.37 -7.99 5.85
N VAL A 164 20.43 -7.68 6.61
CA VAL A 164 20.87 -6.31 6.90
C VAL A 164 21.33 -5.60 5.62
N ALA A 165 22.12 -6.29 4.79
CA ALA A 165 22.60 -5.74 3.52
C ALA A 165 21.43 -5.50 2.54
N VAL A 166 20.43 -6.40 2.52
CA VAL A 166 19.20 -6.23 1.72
C VAL A 166 18.45 -4.96 2.15
N ARG A 167 18.24 -4.74 3.46
CA ARG A 167 17.58 -3.52 3.97
C ARG A 167 18.29 -2.24 3.54
N GLN A 168 19.60 -2.17 3.81
CA GLN A 168 20.40 -1.00 3.45
C GLN A 168 20.42 -0.75 1.94
N ARG A 169 20.46 -1.82 1.17
CA ARG A 169 20.48 -1.73 -0.29
C ARG A 169 19.11 -1.31 -0.84
N CYS A 170 18.03 -1.83 -0.27
CA CYS A 170 16.67 -1.45 -0.59
C CYS A 170 16.44 0.06 -0.37
N ALA A 171 16.84 0.61 0.77
CA ALA A 171 16.73 2.04 1.05
C ALA A 171 17.47 2.87 -0.02
N ARG A 172 18.73 2.54 -0.30
CA ARG A 172 19.51 3.24 -1.33
C ARG A 172 18.92 3.09 -2.75
N ALA A 173 18.36 1.94 -3.07
CA ALA A 173 17.70 1.70 -4.36
C ALA A 173 16.41 2.54 -4.49
N MET A 174 15.64 2.68 -3.41
CA MET A 174 14.47 3.55 -3.37
C MET A 174 14.84 5.02 -3.59
N ASP A 175 15.91 5.51 -2.96
CA ASP A 175 16.38 6.91 -3.18
C ASP A 175 16.80 7.14 -4.62
N LYS A 176 17.53 6.20 -5.21
CA LYS A 176 17.91 6.26 -6.65
C LYS A 176 16.68 6.25 -7.55
N LEU A 177 15.70 5.38 -7.27
CA LEU A 177 14.46 5.31 -8.04
C LEU A 177 13.67 6.62 -7.95
N ARG A 178 13.57 7.20 -6.74
CA ARG A 178 12.92 8.49 -6.53
C ARG A 178 13.58 9.59 -7.36
N THR A 179 14.91 9.67 -7.36
CA THR A 179 15.66 10.64 -8.20
C THR A 179 15.33 10.47 -9.68
N LYS A 180 15.38 9.23 -10.20
CA LYS A 180 15.05 8.93 -11.59
C LYS A 180 13.61 9.27 -11.98
N LEU A 181 12.65 9.10 -11.06
CA LEU A 181 11.24 9.46 -11.29
C LEU A 181 11.03 10.98 -11.28
N VAL A 182 11.73 11.71 -10.42
CA VAL A 182 11.71 13.19 -10.42
C VAL A 182 12.26 13.75 -11.73
N GLU A 183 13.34 13.19 -12.27
CA GLU A 183 13.95 13.61 -13.53
C GLU A 183 12.98 13.53 -14.73
N ILE A 184 12.02 12.63 -14.70
CA ILE A 184 10.99 12.46 -15.74
C ILE A 184 9.66 13.13 -15.37
N GLY A 185 9.64 13.97 -14.32
CA GLY A 185 8.45 14.70 -13.88
C GLY A 185 7.41 13.86 -13.11
N MET A 186 7.75 12.66 -12.68
CA MET A 186 6.87 11.75 -11.93
C MET A 186 7.12 11.76 -10.41
N GLY A 187 7.66 12.82 -9.86
CA GLY A 187 7.90 12.96 -8.43
C GLY A 187 7.67 14.37 -7.95
N ARG A 188 6.98 14.54 -6.86
CA ARG A 188 6.99 15.74 -6.04
C ARG A 188 7.77 15.50 -4.78
#